data_f8b8507a17f8faad2d5edcd787a259b4
#
_entry.id   f8b8507a17f8faad2d5edcd787a259b4
#
_cell.length_a   1.000
_cell.length_b   1.000
_cell.length_c   1.000
_cell.angle_alpha   90.00
_cell.angle_beta   90.00
_cell.angle_gamma   90.00
#
_symmetry.space_group_name_H-M   'P 1'
#
loop_
_entity.id
_entity.type
_entity.pdbx_description
1 polymer ?
#
loop_
_entity_poly.entity_id
_entity_poly.type
_entity_poly.pdbx_seq_one_letter_code
_entity_poly.pdbx_strand_id
1 'polypeptide(L)'
;MTEINHSRRKWLALGGISLGAAVVLPTQVLAAVSTPKPRIFRMSNVNTGEYFNSEFFEDKGFALSTLRKLDWFMRDKRNDQVRQMDPALFSKLYRIQSLLGLRNAEIQIICGYRSPESNAAMHRRSRGVASNSFHMKGQAIDFRIDGVSLSKVCNAAQRLNNGGVGFYPRSNFVHIDTGPVRNWAGS
;
A
#
# COMPACT_ATOMS: atom_id res chain seq x y z
N MET A 1 -2.72 76.89 -71.14
CA MET A 1 -3.85 77.41 -70.36
C MET A 1 -3.83 76.54 -69.11
N THR A 2 -3.17 77.09 -68.09
CA THR A 2 -3.74 77.52 -66.82
C THR A 2 -4.34 76.33 -66.00
N GLU A 3 -3.97 76.11 -64.80
CA GLU A 3 -3.45 76.92 -63.72
C GLU A 3 -2.92 76.05 -62.57
N ILE A 4 -2.03 76.59 -61.86
CA ILE A 4 -1.42 76.20 -60.63
C ILE A 4 -2.46 76.20 -59.49
N ASN A 5 -2.46 75.24 -58.61
CA ASN A 5 -2.83 75.60 -57.26
C ASN A 5 -2.06 74.85 -56.19
N HIS A 6 -1.38 75.67 -55.44
CA HIS A 6 -0.71 75.35 -54.18
C HIS A 6 -1.76 74.97 -53.11
N SER A 7 -1.47 74.05 -52.25
CA SER A 7 -1.57 74.38 -50.83
C SER A 7 -1.26 73.24 -49.87
N ARG A 8 -0.28 73.47 -49.03
CA ARG A 8 -0.22 73.24 -47.61
C ARG A 8 0.20 71.83 -47.09
N ARG A 9 1.43 71.84 -46.86
CA ARG A 9 2.10 70.97 -45.83
C ARG A 9 1.28 71.00 -44.56
N LYS A 10 0.82 69.83 -44.11
CA LYS A 10 0.50 69.59 -42.69
C LYS A 10 1.32 68.45 -42.25
N TRP A 11 2.28 68.73 -41.43
CA TRP A 11 3.03 67.78 -40.64
C TRP A 11 2.08 67.23 -39.61
N LEU A 12 1.77 65.95 -39.71
CA LEU A 12 1.21 65.20 -38.60
C LEU A 12 2.32 64.32 -38.02
N ALA A 13 2.70 64.68 -36.82
CA ALA A 13 3.57 63.85 -36.01
C ALA A 13 2.92 62.53 -35.74
N LEU A 14 3.47 61.48 -36.30
CA LEU A 14 3.09 60.12 -35.90
C LEU A 14 3.72 59.83 -34.53
N GLY A 15 2.89 59.94 -33.52
CA GLY A 15 3.20 59.35 -32.23
C GLY A 15 3.29 57.83 -32.36
N GLY A 16 4.50 57.33 -32.25
CA GLY A 16 4.72 55.90 -32.22
C GLY A 16 4.10 55.29 -30.97
N ILE A 17 2.98 54.58 -31.14
CA ILE A 17 2.48 53.66 -30.11
C ILE A 17 3.29 52.37 -30.26
N SER A 18 4.34 52.24 -29.45
CA SER A 18 5.00 50.97 -29.28
C SER A 18 4.06 50.01 -28.50
N LEU A 19 3.33 49.19 -29.22
CA LEU A 19 2.67 48.05 -28.66
C LEU A 19 3.80 47.09 -28.18
N GLY A 20 4.16 47.19 -26.91
CA GLY A 20 4.94 46.15 -26.23
C GLY A 20 4.10 44.86 -26.23
N ALA A 21 4.40 43.97 -27.16
CA ALA A 21 3.92 42.60 -27.07
C ALA A 21 4.60 41.98 -25.81
N ALA A 22 3.87 41.99 -24.72
CA ALA A 22 4.24 41.16 -23.56
C ALA A 22 4.17 39.72 -24.02
N VAL A 23 5.31 39.16 -24.36
CA VAL A 23 5.46 37.71 -24.53
C VAL A 23 5.22 37.08 -23.15
N VAL A 24 3.99 36.70 -22.89
CA VAL A 24 3.65 35.82 -21.77
C VAL A 24 4.26 34.47 -22.11
N LEU A 25 5.51 34.27 -21.70
CA LEU A 25 6.09 32.95 -21.69
C LEU A 25 5.21 32.09 -20.77
N PRO A 26 4.69 30.95 -21.24
CA PRO A 26 3.99 30.04 -20.34
C PRO A 26 5.01 29.66 -19.27
N THR A 27 4.82 30.17 -18.07
CA THR A 27 5.47 29.60 -16.90
C THR A 27 5.00 28.14 -16.86
N GLN A 28 5.86 27.26 -17.36
CA GLN A 28 5.72 25.84 -17.08
C GLN A 28 5.81 25.74 -15.56
N VAL A 29 4.66 25.64 -14.93
CA VAL A 29 4.57 25.16 -13.57
C VAL A 29 5.13 23.75 -13.65
N LEU A 30 6.42 23.60 -13.39
CA LEU A 30 7.01 22.33 -13.04
C LEU A 30 6.27 21.91 -11.77
N ALA A 31 5.15 21.19 -11.99
CA ALA A 31 4.53 20.44 -10.92
C ALA A 31 5.66 19.59 -10.37
N ALA A 32 6.17 19.99 -9.22
CA ALA A 32 7.13 19.20 -8.49
C ALA A 32 6.47 17.84 -8.34
N VAL A 33 6.92 16.87 -9.12
CA VAL A 33 6.55 15.47 -8.96
C VAL A 33 7.07 15.12 -7.58
N SER A 34 6.21 15.24 -6.57
CA SER A 34 6.56 14.85 -5.23
C SER A 34 6.79 13.35 -5.32
N THR A 35 8.05 12.95 -5.31
CA THR A 35 8.41 11.54 -5.22
C THR A 35 7.70 10.96 -3.99
N PRO A 36 6.88 9.94 -4.15
CA PRO A 36 6.17 9.34 -3.01
C PRO A 36 7.21 8.96 -1.96
N LYS A 37 7.06 9.52 -0.75
CA LYS A 37 7.95 9.14 0.36
C LYS A 37 7.67 7.68 0.70
N PRO A 38 8.71 6.83 0.78
CA PRO A 38 8.52 5.45 1.17
C PRO A 38 7.90 5.39 2.57
N ARG A 39 7.08 4.38 2.81
CA ARG A 39 6.64 4.04 4.16
C ARG A 39 7.57 3.00 4.75
N ILE A 40 7.84 3.12 6.02
CA ILE A 40 8.55 2.08 6.75
C ILE A 40 7.54 1.04 7.20
N PHE A 41 7.63 -0.15 6.63
CA PHE A 41 6.91 -1.32 7.10
C PHE A 41 7.63 -1.84 8.35
N ARG A 42 6.96 -1.73 9.49
CA ARG A 42 7.44 -2.27 10.76
C ARG A 42 6.60 -3.47 11.13
N MET A 43 7.24 -4.61 11.25
CA MET A 43 6.58 -5.85 11.64
C MET A 43 7.38 -6.55 12.73
N SER A 44 6.67 -7.19 13.65
CA SER A 44 7.23 -8.15 14.60
C SER A 44 6.53 -9.49 14.46
N ASN A 45 7.25 -10.57 14.65
CA ASN A 45 6.67 -11.90 14.72
C ASN A 45 6.52 -12.28 16.20
N VAL A 46 5.28 -12.35 16.68
CA VAL A 46 4.98 -12.60 18.11
C VAL A 46 5.43 -13.98 18.59
N ASN A 47 5.80 -14.87 17.69
CA ASN A 47 6.19 -16.24 18.05
C ASN A 47 7.69 -16.47 18.03
N THR A 48 8.43 -15.73 17.19
CA THR A 48 9.89 -15.85 17.06
C THR A 48 10.63 -14.70 17.73
N GLY A 49 9.92 -13.60 18.03
CA GLY A 49 10.51 -12.36 18.54
C GLY A 49 11.31 -11.59 17.49
N GLU A 50 11.29 -12.03 16.24
CA GLU A 50 11.99 -11.35 15.14
C GLU A 50 11.30 -10.07 14.75
N TYR A 51 12.09 -9.09 14.31
CA TYR A 51 11.63 -7.82 13.77
C TYR A 51 12.00 -7.69 12.30
N PHE A 52 11.12 -7.08 11.53
CA PHE A 52 11.34 -6.74 10.14
C PHE A 52 11.00 -5.28 9.89
N ASN A 53 11.98 -4.53 9.36
CA ASN A 53 11.78 -3.15 8.95
C ASN A 53 12.28 -2.99 7.51
N SER A 54 11.45 -2.42 6.65
CA SER A 54 11.83 -2.14 5.26
C SER A 54 11.00 -1.01 4.68
N GLU A 55 11.55 -0.36 3.66
CA GLU A 55 10.81 0.59 2.85
C GLU A 55 9.81 -0.12 1.96
N PHE A 56 8.62 0.47 1.85
CA PHE A 56 7.57 0.04 0.93
C PHE A 56 7.14 1.25 0.08
N PHE A 57 7.08 1.06 -1.23
CA PHE A 57 6.59 2.04 -2.18
C PHE A 57 5.24 1.59 -2.72
N GLU A 58 4.26 2.48 -2.71
CA GLU A 58 2.87 2.14 -3.11
C GLU A 58 2.79 1.71 -4.59
N ASP A 59 3.60 2.32 -5.44
CA ASP A 59 3.67 2.08 -6.89
C ASP A 59 4.57 0.91 -7.28
N LYS A 60 5.59 0.59 -6.47
CA LYS A 60 6.63 -0.40 -6.77
C LYS A 60 6.63 -1.62 -5.85
N GLY A 61 5.92 -1.52 -4.71
CA GLY A 61 5.94 -2.54 -3.67
C GLY A 61 7.32 -2.70 -3.02
N PHE A 62 7.72 -3.93 -2.77
CA PHE A 62 9.03 -4.29 -2.25
C PHE A 62 9.99 -4.72 -3.35
N ALA A 63 11.27 -4.40 -3.19
CA ALA A 63 12.32 -4.98 -4.02
C ALA A 63 12.35 -6.51 -3.86
N LEU A 64 12.77 -7.24 -4.89
CA LEU A 64 12.82 -8.71 -4.89
C LEU A 64 13.66 -9.28 -3.73
N SER A 65 14.78 -8.62 -3.40
CA SER A 65 15.62 -8.98 -2.26
C SER A 65 14.88 -8.86 -0.92
N THR A 66 14.03 -7.85 -0.80
CA THR A 66 13.18 -7.63 0.38
C THR A 66 12.08 -8.68 0.47
N LEU A 67 11.46 -9.06 -0.65
CA LEU A 67 10.45 -10.14 -0.68
C LEU A 67 11.03 -11.47 -0.18
N ARG A 68 12.26 -11.83 -0.56
CA ARG A 68 12.93 -13.04 -0.04
C ARG A 68 13.15 -13.00 1.48
N LYS A 69 13.48 -11.82 2.03
CA LYS A 69 13.57 -11.64 3.49
C LYS A 69 12.21 -11.76 4.17
N LEU A 70 11.15 -11.26 3.51
CA LEU A 70 9.77 -11.41 3.97
C LEU A 70 9.31 -12.87 3.96
N ASP A 71 9.66 -13.65 2.93
CA ASP A 71 9.35 -15.08 2.87
C ASP A 71 9.97 -15.82 4.07
N TRP A 72 11.23 -15.50 4.40
CA TRP A 72 11.88 -16.06 5.59
C TRP A 72 11.20 -15.58 6.88
N PHE A 73 10.90 -14.31 7.02
CA PHE A 73 10.22 -13.74 8.19
C PHE A 73 8.82 -14.35 8.42
N MET A 74 8.13 -14.72 7.33
CA MET A 74 6.80 -15.33 7.35
C MET A 74 6.81 -16.86 7.39
N ARG A 75 7.97 -17.51 7.53
CA ARG A 75 8.11 -18.96 7.53
C ARG A 75 7.27 -19.67 8.61
N ASP A 76 7.08 -20.95 8.45
CA ASP A 76 6.44 -21.76 9.50
C ASP A 76 7.39 -21.91 10.70
N LYS A 77 7.05 -21.24 11.80
CA LYS A 77 7.85 -21.22 13.04
C LYS A 77 8.07 -22.59 13.70
N ARG A 78 7.36 -23.64 13.28
CA ARG A 78 7.42 -24.97 13.89
C ARG A 78 8.49 -25.85 13.29
N ASN A 79 8.82 -25.62 12.02
CA ASN A 79 9.77 -26.45 11.27
C ASN A 79 10.66 -25.64 10.32
N ASP A 80 10.62 -24.30 10.43
CA ASP A 80 11.38 -23.33 9.64
C ASP A 80 11.23 -23.47 8.11
N GLN A 81 10.19 -24.17 7.66
CA GLN A 81 9.88 -24.25 6.23
C GLN A 81 9.47 -22.87 5.71
N VAL A 82 10.10 -22.50 4.59
CA VAL A 82 9.86 -21.24 3.88
C VAL A 82 9.02 -21.50 2.63
N ARG A 83 8.10 -20.60 2.36
CA ARG A 83 7.35 -20.54 1.11
C ARG A 83 7.26 -19.10 0.64
N GLN A 84 7.30 -18.90 -0.67
CA GLN A 84 7.04 -17.61 -1.25
C GLN A 84 5.63 -17.13 -0.86
N MET A 85 5.58 -15.95 -0.26
CA MET A 85 4.34 -15.28 0.09
C MET A 85 3.82 -14.49 -1.10
N ASP A 86 2.50 -14.46 -1.26
CA ASP A 86 1.85 -13.61 -2.27
C ASP A 86 2.10 -12.12 -1.95
N PRO A 87 2.80 -11.36 -2.82
CA PRO A 87 3.10 -9.95 -2.57
C PRO A 87 1.85 -9.07 -2.36
N ALA A 88 0.70 -9.49 -2.88
CA ALA A 88 -0.56 -8.79 -2.69
C ALA A 88 -0.98 -8.70 -1.22
N LEU A 89 -0.55 -9.64 -0.37
CA LEU A 89 -0.78 -9.59 1.08
C LEU A 89 -0.14 -8.36 1.72
N PHE A 90 1.10 -8.05 1.34
CA PHE A 90 1.82 -6.90 1.87
C PHE A 90 1.20 -5.57 1.39
N SER A 91 0.74 -5.53 0.15
CA SER A 91 -0.04 -4.41 -0.37
C SER A 91 -1.34 -4.21 0.40
N LYS A 92 -2.02 -5.31 0.81
CA LYS A 92 -3.20 -5.23 1.68
C LYS A 92 -2.87 -4.66 3.05
N LEU A 93 -1.82 -5.15 3.70
CA LEU A 93 -1.38 -4.63 5.00
C LEU A 93 -1.09 -3.12 4.92
N TYR A 94 -0.40 -2.68 3.88
CA TYR A 94 -0.15 -1.27 3.62
C TYR A 94 -1.45 -0.46 3.48
N ARG A 95 -2.41 -0.96 2.69
CA ARG A 95 -3.70 -0.28 2.47
C ARG A 95 -4.55 -0.23 3.74
N ILE A 96 -4.52 -1.28 4.57
CA ILE A 96 -5.19 -1.31 5.88
C ILE A 96 -4.61 -0.21 6.78
N GLN A 97 -3.29 -0.12 6.91
CA GLN A 97 -2.64 0.97 7.66
C GLN A 97 -3.01 2.35 7.10
N SER A 98 -3.09 2.49 5.77
CA SER A 98 -3.49 3.74 5.11
C SER A 98 -4.91 4.15 5.47
N LEU A 99 -5.86 3.21 5.42
CA LEU A 99 -7.27 3.45 5.77
C LEU A 99 -7.45 3.84 7.25
N LEU A 100 -6.54 3.37 8.10
CA LEU A 100 -6.53 3.69 9.53
C LEU A 100 -5.75 4.98 9.86
N GLY A 101 -5.14 5.64 8.87
CA GLY A 101 -4.30 6.81 9.08
C GLY A 101 -2.96 6.51 9.76
N LEU A 102 -2.55 5.24 9.81
CA LEU A 102 -1.38 4.77 10.54
C LEU A 102 -0.18 4.63 9.60
N ARG A 103 0.83 5.49 9.74
CA ARG A 103 2.02 5.43 8.87
C ARG A 103 3.15 4.55 9.41
N ASN A 104 3.26 4.44 10.72
CA ASN A 104 4.42 3.81 11.39
C ASN A 104 4.00 2.82 12.49
N ALA A 105 2.72 2.45 12.56
CA ALA A 105 2.26 1.48 13.55
C ALA A 105 2.88 0.09 13.26
N GLU A 106 3.30 -0.60 14.31
CA GLU A 106 3.84 -1.93 14.19
C GLU A 106 2.75 -2.96 13.86
N ILE A 107 3.01 -3.80 12.86
CA ILE A 107 2.15 -4.93 12.50
C ILE A 107 2.72 -6.15 13.20
N GLN A 108 1.97 -6.73 14.12
CA GLN A 108 2.34 -7.94 14.83
C GLN A 108 1.83 -9.16 14.07
N ILE A 109 2.75 -9.96 13.53
CA ILE A 109 2.46 -11.17 12.77
C ILE A 109 2.26 -12.36 13.71
N ILE A 110 1.10 -13.01 13.60
CA ILE A 110 0.76 -14.21 14.37
C ILE A 110 1.02 -15.47 13.54
N CYS A 111 0.69 -15.45 12.24
CA CYS A 111 0.93 -16.55 11.32
C CYS A 111 1.10 -16.01 9.90
N GLY A 112 2.20 -16.41 9.25
CA GLY A 112 2.39 -16.26 7.81
C GLY A 112 2.17 -17.60 7.11
N TYR A 113 3.25 -18.17 6.54
CA TYR A 113 3.22 -19.51 5.96
C TYR A 113 3.00 -20.57 7.06
N ARG A 114 2.29 -21.60 6.70
CA ARG A 114 2.07 -22.80 7.51
C ARG A 114 2.25 -24.02 6.63
N SER A 115 3.20 -24.88 6.98
CA SER A 115 3.46 -26.11 6.23
C SER A 115 2.25 -27.07 6.28
N PRO A 116 2.11 -27.97 5.31
CA PRO A 116 1.06 -29.00 5.34
C PRO A 116 1.09 -29.82 6.62
N GLU A 117 2.27 -30.17 7.13
CA GLU A 117 2.48 -30.93 8.36
C GLU A 117 1.95 -30.17 9.57
N SER A 118 2.33 -28.88 9.68
CA SER A 118 1.86 -28.01 10.76
C SER A 118 0.34 -27.81 10.68
N ASN A 119 -0.20 -27.62 9.47
CA ASN A 119 -1.63 -27.47 9.27
C ASN A 119 -2.40 -28.73 9.68
N ALA A 120 -1.92 -29.91 9.27
CA ALA A 120 -2.52 -31.18 9.64
C ALA A 120 -2.49 -31.43 11.16
N ALA A 121 -1.36 -31.09 11.83
CA ALA A 121 -1.25 -31.18 13.27
C ALA A 121 -2.24 -30.26 14.00
N MET A 122 -2.44 -29.03 13.50
CA MET A 122 -3.40 -28.08 14.06
C MET A 122 -4.86 -28.53 13.79
N HIS A 123 -5.15 -29.01 12.58
CA HIS A 123 -6.49 -29.49 12.20
C HIS A 123 -6.94 -30.67 13.10
N ARG A 124 -6.03 -31.57 13.46
CA ARG A 124 -6.33 -32.65 14.42
C ARG A 124 -6.70 -32.16 15.82
N ARG A 125 -6.18 -30.99 16.21
CA ARG A 125 -6.41 -30.39 17.55
C ARG A 125 -7.59 -29.43 17.59
N SER A 126 -8.00 -28.90 16.46
CA SER A 126 -9.04 -27.88 16.37
C SER A 126 -9.83 -27.99 15.05
N ARG A 127 -11.15 -28.16 15.17
CA ARG A 127 -12.06 -28.14 14.02
C ARG A 127 -12.14 -26.77 13.30
N GLY A 128 -11.65 -25.71 13.96
CA GLY A 128 -11.62 -24.37 13.37
C GLY A 128 -10.48 -24.15 12.36
N VAL A 129 -9.56 -25.10 12.21
CA VAL A 129 -8.47 -25.03 11.24
C VAL A 129 -8.89 -25.72 9.94
N ALA A 130 -8.97 -24.95 8.84
CA ALA A 130 -9.31 -25.50 7.53
C ALA A 130 -8.24 -26.50 7.05
N SER A 131 -8.70 -27.65 6.48
CA SER A 131 -7.81 -28.66 5.87
C SER A 131 -7.06 -28.09 4.65
N ASN A 132 -7.73 -27.24 3.86
CA ASN A 132 -7.15 -26.54 2.69
C ASN A 132 -6.97 -25.05 3.00
N SER A 133 -6.01 -24.74 3.86
CA SER A 133 -5.76 -23.38 4.31
C SER A 133 -4.94 -22.56 3.32
N PHE A 134 -5.28 -21.28 3.14
CA PHE A 134 -4.49 -20.33 2.34
C PHE A 134 -3.09 -20.09 2.93
N HIS A 135 -2.90 -20.28 4.23
CA HIS A 135 -1.56 -20.25 4.83
C HIS A 135 -0.60 -21.28 4.22
N MET A 136 -1.09 -22.46 3.84
CA MET A 136 -0.26 -23.49 3.18
C MET A 136 0.19 -23.09 1.76
N LYS A 137 -0.49 -22.11 1.18
CA LYS A 137 -0.19 -21.59 -0.16
C LYS A 137 0.69 -20.34 -0.16
N GLY A 138 1.04 -19.80 1.02
CA GLY A 138 1.66 -18.49 1.15
C GLY A 138 0.71 -17.33 0.83
N GLN A 139 -0.60 -17.57 0.90
CA GLN A 139 -1.64 -16.64 0.47
C GLN A 139 -2.49 -16.10 1.64
N ALA A 140 -2.02 -16.22 2.87
CA ALA A 140 -2.71 -15.69 4.05
C ALA A 140 -1.74 -15.18 5.11
N ILE A 141 -2.21 -14.20 5.88
CA ILE A 141 -1.53 -13.64 7.06
C ILE A 141 -2.56 -13.45 8.17
N ASP A 142 -2.21 -13.92 9.38
CA ASP A 142 -2.88 -13.58 10.63
C ASP A 142 -2.07 -12.51 11.33
N PHE A 143 -2.70 -11.40 11.69
CA PHE A 143 -2.01 -10.24 12.26
C PHE A 143 -2.91 -9.39 13.15
N ARG A 144 -2.27 -8.49 13.89
CA ARG A 144 -2.90 -7.35 14.56
C ARG A 144 -2.01 -6.11 14.41
N ILE A 145 -2.52 -4.94 14.70
CA ILE A 145 -1.74 -3.69 14.69
C ILE A 145 -1.66 -3.20 16.13
N ASP A 146 -0.45 -2.95 16.58
CA ASP A 146 -0.20 -2.49 17.94
C ASP A 146 -0.94 -1.18 18.25
N GLY A 147 -1.55 -1.10 19.43
CA GLY A 147 -2.31 0.07 19.86
C GLY A 147 -3.65 0.30 19.13
N VAL A 148 -4.09 -0.62 18.25
CA VAL A 148 -5.34 -0.48 17.48
C VAL A 148 -6.32 -1.59 17.83
N SER A 149 -7.57 -1.21 18.11
CA SER A 149 -8.60 -2.22 18.38
C SER A 149 -8.79 -3.16 17.19
N LEU A 150 -8.93 -4.44 17.48
CA LEU A 150 -9.03 -5.49 16.48
C LEU A 150 -10.22 -5.28 15.52
N SER A 151 -11.34 -4.75 16.04
CA SER A 151 -12.51 -4.42 15.22
C SER A 151 -12.24 -3.33 14.19
N LYS A 152 -11.45 -2.30 14.53
CA LYS A 152 -11.04 -1.26 13.58
C LYS A 152 -10.16 -1.85 12.47
N VAL A 153 -9.22 -2.73 12.83
CA VAL A 153 -8.36 -3.43 11.87
C VAL A 153 -9.20 -4.30 10.93
N CYS A 154 -10.13 -5.09 11.48
CA CYS A 154 -11.04 -5.94 10.71
C CYS A 154 -11.89 -5.12 9.73
N ASN A 155 -12.54 -4.04 10.22
CA ASN A 155 -13.36 -3.17 9.38
C ASN A 155 -12.54 -2.54 8.23
N ALA A 156 -11.31 -2.11 8.50
CA ALA A 156 -10.42 -1.58 7.46
C ALA A 156 -10.06 -2.65 6.42
N ALA A 157 -9.80 -3.89 6.86
CA ALA A 157 -9.52 -5.01 5.96
C ALA A 157 -10.73 -5.33 5.08
N GLN A 158 -11.94 -5.39 5.64
CA GLN A 158 -13.19 -5.66 4.91
C GLN A 158 -13.50 -4.58 3.86
N ARG A 159 -13.22 -3.31 4.15
CA ARG A 159 -13.40 -2.19 3.21
C ARG A 159 -12.56 -2.32 1.94
N LEU A 160 -11.47 -3.07 1.95
CA LEU A 160 -10.68 -3.33 0.74
C LEU A 160 -11.44 -4.19 -0.28
N ASN A 161 -12.43 -4.96 0.16
CA ASN A 161 -13.25 -5.85 -0.65
C ASN A 161 -12.40 -6.70 -1.62
N ASN A 162 -11.30 -7.25 -1.11
CA ASN A 162 -10.31 -7.98 -1.89
C ASN A 162 -9.78 -9.18 -1.09
N GLY A 163 -10.34 -10.37 -1.34
CA GLY A 163 -10.00 -11.62 -0.67
C GLY A 163 -10.74 -11.84 0.66
N GLY A 164 -10.35 -12.88 1.38
CA GLY A 164 -10.96 -13.25 2.64
C GLY A 164 -10.53 -12.38 3.80
N VAL A 165 -11.46 -12.13 4.75
CA VAL A 165 -11.20 -11.47 6.03
C VAL A 165 -11.88 -12.25 7.15
N GLY A 166 -11.10 -12.74 8.10
CA GLY A 166 -11.55 -13.44 9.30
C GLY A 166 -11.32 -12.60 10.55
N PHE A 167 -12.31 -12.53 11.41
CA PHE A 167 -12.24 -11.83 12.70
C PHE A 167 -12.15 -12.85 13.84
N TYR A 168 -11.06 -12.84 14.59
CA TYR A 168 -10.78 -13.78 15.69
C TYR A 168 -10.56 -13.05 17.01
N PRO A 169 -11.63 -12.54 17.66
CA PRO A 169 -11.51 -11.70 18.85
C PRO A 169 -10.90 -12.41 20.05
N ARG A 170 -11.22 -13.70 20.29
CA ARG A 170 -10.66 -14.47 21.40
C ARG A 170 -9.17 -14.76 21.23
N SER A 171 -8.75 -14.99 19.99
CA SER A 171 -7.34 -15.24 19.64
C SER A 171 -6.57 -13.95 19.34
N ASN A 172 -7.25 -12.80 19.36
CA ASN A 172 -6.71 -11.46 19.17
C ASN A 172 -5.92 -11.28 17.86
N PHE A 173 -6.53 -11.68 16.72
CA PHE A 173 -5.98 -11.42 15.38
C PHE A 173 -7.08 -11.25 14.32
N VAL A 174 -6.69 -10.61 13.23
CA VAL A 174 -7.44 -10.56 11.97
C VAL A 174 -6.70 -11.42 10.95
N HIS A 175 -7.43 -12.27 10.26
CA HIS A 175 -6.95 -13.01 9.10
C HIS A 175 -7.22 -12.23 7.83
N ILE A 176 -6.26 -12.20 6.91
CA ILE A 176 -6.45 -11.76 5.53
C ILE A 176 -5.88 -12.79 4.57
N ASP A 177 -6.51 -12.95 3.40
CA ASP A 177 -5.98 -13.80 2.33
C ASP A 177 -6.23 -13.22 0.92
N THR A 178 -5.61 -13.81 -0.09
CA THR A 178 -5.77 -13.43 -1.50
C THR A 178 -6.73 -14.34 -2.27
N GLY A 179 -7.57 -15.09 -1.56
CA GLY A 179 -8.62 -15.91 -2.15
C GLY A 179 -9.87 -15.10 -2.53
N PRO A 180 -11.00 -15.78 -2.78
CA PRO A 180 -12.29 -15.12 -3.05
C PRO A 180 -12.72 -14.20 -1.91
N VAL A 181 -13.46 -13.14 -2.26
CA VAL A 181 -14.00 -12.20 -1.28
C VAL A 181 -14.99 -12.91 -0.35
N ARG A 182 -14.72 -12.92 0.93
CA ARG A 182 -15.58 -13.47 1.98
C ARG A 182 -15.19 -12.93 3.35
N ASN A 183 -16.15 -12.90 4.26
CA ASN A 183 -15.95 -12.46 5.64
C ASN A 183 -16.53 -13.48 6.59
N TRP A 184 -15.86 -13.71 7.73
CA TRP A 184 -16.34 -14.59 8.80
C TRP A 184 -15.83 -14.16 10.16
N ALA A 185 -16.44 -14.64 11.20
CA ALA A 185 -15.96 -14.56 12.56
C ALA A 185 -15.59 -15.94 13.07
N GLY A 186 -14.43 -16.06 13.68
CA GLY A 186 -13.96 -17.25 14.37
C GLY A 186 -13.98 -17.08 15.88
N SER A 187 -13.93 -18.18 16.60
CA SER A 187 -13.87 -18.21 18.05
C SER A 187 -12.44 -18.03 18.57
#